data_ba099e8f2598d220eeae63c2d4540103
#
_entry.id   ba099e8f2598d220eeae63c2d4540103
#
_cell.length_a   1.000
_cell.length_b   1.000
_cell.length_c   1.000
_cell.angle_alpha   90.00
_cell.angle_beta   90.00
_cell.angle_gamma   90.00
#
_symmetry.space_group_name_H-M   'P 1'
#
loop_
_entity.id
_entity.type
_entity.pdbx_description
1 polymer ?
#
loop_
_entity_poly.entity_id
_entity_poly.type
_entity_poly.pdbx_seq_one_letter_code
_entity_poly.pdbx_strand_id
1 'polypeptide(L)'
;MTGSSPASPLGEAELEYLRSQRIGRLATVGPGGQPHVMPVMYQLTDDGSLEFDADGIKLRNLTAEPRVAIVVDTMGPRRGVAVQGVASVVAPERARLRPRRAFSWGLRPGS
;
A
#
# COMPACT_ATOMS: atom_id res chain seq x y z
N MET A 1 -17.83 -0.69 -21.06
CA MET A 1 -17.45 -0.97 -20.54
C MET A 1 -16.66 -0.88 -20.10
N THR A 2 -16.71 -0.63 -19.87
CA THR A 2 -16.01 -0.41 -19.30
C THR A 2 -15.00 -0.86 -19.08
N GLY A 3 -14.39 -0.63 -19.14
CA GLY A 3 -13.40 -0.90 -18.82
C GLY A 3 -12.83 -1.61 -18.25
N SER A 4 -12.57 -1.93 -18.25
CA SER A 4 -12.11 -2.52 -17.68
C SER A 4 -10.95 -2.69 -17.01
N SER A 5 -10.49 -1.81 -16.29
CA SER A 5 -9.48 -2.13 -15.35
C SER A 5 -10.06 -3.02 -14.28
N PRO A 6 -9.27 -3.98 -13.78
CA PRO A 6 -9.73 -4.80 -12.69
C PRO A 6 -10.15 -3.91 -11.52
N ALA A 7 -11.25 -4.24 -10.91
CA ALA A 7 -11.67 -3.51 -9.74
C ALA A 7 -10.60 -3.60 -8.66
N SER A 8 -10.32 -2.48 -8.03
CA SER A 8 -9.43 -2.46 -6.90
C SER A 8 -10.04 -3.28 -5.76
N PRO A 9 -9.24 -3.99 -4.96
CA PRO A 9 -9.75 -4.67 -3.76
C PRO A 9 -10.13 -3.70 -2.66
N LEU A 10 -9.86 -2.40 -2.82
CA LEU A 10 -10.18 -1.39 -1.82
C LEU A 10 -11.58 -0.85 -2.06
N GLY A 11 -12.45 -0.99 -1.06
CA GLY A 11 -13.77 -0.41 -1.10
C GLY A 11 -13.78 1.02 -0.56
N GLU A 12 -14.97 1.60 -0.51
CA GLU A 12 -15.14 2.99 -0.08
C GLU A 12 -14.58 3.23 1.32
N ALA A 13 -14.89 2.33 2.25
CA ALA A 13 -14.46 2.51 3.64
C ALA A 13 -12.94 2.45 3.75
N GLU A 14 -12.31 1.52 3.03
CA GLU A 14 -10.85 1.42 3.03
C GLU A 14 -10.20 2.63 2.39
N LEU A 15 -10.75 3.11 1.28
CA LEU A 15 -10.19 4.29 0.61
C LEU A 15 -10.30 5.52 1.50
N GLU A 16 -11.45 5.67 2.16
CA GLU A 16 -11.65 6.80 3.05
C GLU A 16 -10.67 6.76 4.22
N TYR A 17 -10.49 5.58 4.80
CA TYR A 17 -9.55 5.44 5.91
C TYR A 17 -8.12 5.75 5.45
N LEU A 18 -7.70 5.19 4.32
CA LEU A 18 -6.35 5.43 3.80
C LEU A 18 -6.14 6.91 3.48
N ARG A 19 -7.17 7.60 3.00
CA ARG A 19 -7.09 9.03 2.70
C ARG A 19 -6.90 9.86 3.97
N SER A 20 -7.40 9.36 5.09
CA SER A 20 -7.32 10.07 6.38
C SER A 20 -5.99 9.89 7.10
N GLN A 21 -5.17 8.95 6.65
CA GLN A 21 -3.89 8.64 7.28
C GLN A 21 -2.75 9.07 6.37
N ARG A 22 -1.53 9.06 6.89
CA ARG A 22 -0.37 9.52 6.12
C ARG A 22 0.79 8.56 6.14
N ILE A 23 0.85 7.70 7.14
CA ILE A 23 2.01 6.84 7.35
C ILE A 23 1.56 5.40 7.34
N GLY A 24 2.27 4.58 6.61
CA GLY A 24 2.10 3.14 6.64
C GLY A 24 3.42 2.47 6.87
N ARG A 25 3.36 1.18 7.14
CA ARG A 25 4.54 0.35 7.30
C ARG A 25 4.64 -0.55 6.09
N LEU A 26 5.67 -0.32 5.30
CA LEU A 26 5.88 -1.01 4.02
C LEU A 26 6.80 -2.20 4.23
N ALA A 27 6.35 -3.36 3.80
CA ALA A 27 7.14 -4.58 3.83
C ALA A 27 7.62 -4.89 2.42
N THR A 28 8.91 -5.13 2.28
CA THR A 28 9.53 -5.56 1.04
C THR A 28 10.33 -6.82 1.31
N VAL A 29 10.73 -7.52 0.24
CA VAL A 29 11.45 -8.78 0.36
C VAL A 29 12.86 -8.60 -0.18
N GLY A 30 13.85 -8.86 0.67
CA GLY A 30 15.25 -8.75 0.31
C GLY A 30 15.83 -10.05 -0.19
N PRO A 31 17.15 -10.04 -0.43
CA PRO A 31 17.84 -11.25 -0.88
C PRO A 31 17.63 -12.39 0.09
N GLY A 32 17.44 -13.59 -0.46
CA GLY A 32 17.20 -14.77 0.36
C GLY A 32 15.84 -14.81 1.01
N GLY A 33 14.91 -13.92 0.60
CA GLY A 33 13.58 -13.90 1.16
C GLY A 33 13.45 -13.16 2.48
N GLN A 34 14.46 -12.39 2.87
CA GLN A 34 14.44 -11.69 4.15
C GLN A 34 13.46 -10.53 4.12
N PRO A 35 12.43 -10.53 4.98
CA PRO A 35 11.49 -9.41 5.02
C PRO A 35 12.15 -8.16 5.59
N HIS A 36 11.73 -7.01 5.09
CA HIS A 36 12.21 -5.71 5.55
C HIS A 36 11.00 -4.81 5.71
N VAL A 37 10.89 -4.10 6.82
CA VAL A 37 9.75 -3.23 7.12
C VAL A 37 10.25 -1.86 7.51
N MET A 38 9.67 -0.84 6.87
CA MET A 38 10.00 0.56 7.17
C MET A 38 8.74 1.41 7.11
N PRO A 39 8.63 2.44 7.96
CA PRO A 39 7.55 3.40 7.79
C PRO A 39 7.76 4.22 6.53
N VAL A 40 6.67 4.51 5.85
CA VAL A 40 6.68 5.39 4.67
C VAL A 40 5.50 6.34 4.76
N MET A 41 5.70 7.55 4.25
CA MET A 41 4.59 8.44 4.00
C MET A 41 4.06 8.13 2.62
N TYR A 42 2.75 7.96 2.51
CA TYR A 42 2.15 7.58 1.24
C TYR A 42 1.09 8.56 0.83
N GLN A 43 0.77 8.55 -0.44
CA GLN A 43 -0.34 9.29 -1.02
C GLN A 43 -1.21 8.32 -1.79
N LEU A 44 -2.52 8.41 -1.58
CA LEU A 44 -3.47 7.63 -2.34
C LEU A 44 -3.70 8.30 -3.68
N THR A 45 -3.57 7.55 -4.76
CA THR A 45 -3.81 8.09 -6.10
C THR A 45 -5.27 7.95 -6.48
N ASP A 46 -5.67 8.61 -7.58
CA ASP A 46 -7.05 8.59 -8.02
C ASP A 46 -7.54 7.21 -8.40
N ASP A 47 -6.63 6.33 -8.83
CA ASP A 47 -7.00 4.97 -9.21
C ASP A 47 -6.93 3.98 -8.05
N GLY A 48 -6.72 4.48 -6.82
CA GLY A 48 -6.66 3.60 -5.66
C GLY A 48 -5.32 2.94 -5.41
N SER A 49 -4.26 3.42 -6.07
CA SER A 49 -2.90 2.97 -5.77
C SER A 49 -2.30 3.82 -4.67
N LEU A 50 -1.18 3.35 -4.11
CA LEU A 50 -0.47 4.10 -3.07
C LEU A 50 0.92 4.43 -3.58
N GLU A 51 1.28 5.72 -3.55
CA GLU A 51 2.62 6.16 -3.93
C GLU A 51 3.40 6.59 -2.71
N PHE A 52 4.69 6.35 -2.75
CA PHE A 52 5.57 6.67 -1.63
C PHE A 52 6.99 6.87 -2.13
N ASP A 53 7.78 7.59 -1.35
CA ASP A 53 9.20 7.72 -1.64
C ASP A 53 9.89 6.39 -1.38
N ALA A 54 10.80 6.03 -2.29
CA ALA A 54 11.51 4.77 -2.21
C ALA A 54 12.98 5.00 -2.51
N ASP A 55 13.82 4.75 -1.51
CA ASP A 55 15.26 4.83 -1.67
C ASP A 55 15.89 3.70 -0.85
N GLY A 56 17.21 3.58 -0.93
CA GLY A 56 17.97 2.64 -0.10
C GLY A 56 17.52 1.20 -0.25
N ILE A 57 17.39 0.53 0.88
CA ILE A 57 17.09 -0.90 0.90
C ILE A 57 15.72 -1.20 0.31
N LYS A 58 14.70 -0.39 0.64
CA LYS A 58 13.36 -0.68 0.13
C LYS A 58 13.29 -0.53 -1.38
N LEU A 59 13.98 0.45 -1.95
CA LEU A 59 14.03 0.61 -3.40
C LEU A 59 14.70 -0.59 -4.06
N ARG A 60 15.84 -1.01 -3.51
CA ARG A 60 16.57 -2.15 -4.02
C ARG A 60 15.72 -3.42 -3.97
N ASN A 61 15.03 -3.61 -2.83
CA ASN A 61 14.20 -4.79 -2.64
C ASN A 61 13.03 -4.82 -3.62
N LEU A 62 12.26 -3.73 -3.72
CA LEU A 62 11.07 -3.76 -4.58
C LEU A 62 11.42 -3.79 -6.06
N THR A 63 12.62 -3.34 -6.42
CA THR A 63 13.08 -3.45 -7.80
C THR A 63 13.36 -4.91 -8.16
N ALA A 64 13.98 -5.64 -7.25
CA ALA A 64 14.30 -7.06 -7.48
C ALA A 64 13.08 -7.97 -7.27
N GLU A 65 12.26 -7.68 -6.27
CA GLU A 65 11.05 -8.44 -5.96
C GLU A 65 9.90 -7.45 -5.77
N PRO A 66 9.04 -7.28 -6.77
CA PRO A 66 8.02 -6.22 -6.71
C PRO A 66 6.82 -6.50 -5.82
N ARG A 67 6.68 -7.71 -5.28
CA ARG A 67 5.57 -7.99 -4.36
C ARG A 67 5.87 -7.33 -3.04
N VAL A 68 4.93 -6.50 -2.58
CA VAL A 68 5.08 -5.71 -1.36
C VAL A 68 3.77 -5.72 -0.60
N ALA A 69 3.84 -5.29 0.65
CA ALA A 69 2.65 -5.11 1.47
C ALA A 69 2.80 -3.84 2.30
N ILE A 70 1.68 -3.21 2.60
CA ILE A 70 1.66 -2.05 3.46
C ILE A 70 0.52 -2.20 4.46
N VAL A 71 0.75 -1.81 5.71
CA VAL A 71 -0.30 -1.74 6.71
C VAL A 71 -0.40 -0.32 7.22
N VAL A 72 -1.64 0.16 7.31
CA VAL A 72 -1.96 1.47 7.88
C VAL A 72 -2.97 1.23 8.98
N ASP A 73 -2.64 1.62 10.21
CA ASP A 73 -3.51 1.28 11.33
C ASP A 73 -3.49 2.37 12.40
N THR A 74 -4.55 2.37 13.20
CA THR A 74 -4.68 3.21 14.40
C THR A 74 -5.17 2.33 15.55
N MET A 75 -4.88 2.77 16.77
CA MET A 75 -5.15 1.95 17.94
C MET A 75 -6.23 2.49 18.86
N GLY A 76 -6.69 3.68 18.66
CA GLY A 76 -7.75 4.19 19.51
C GLY A 76 -8.82 4.98 18.76
N PRO A 77 -9.83 4.37 18.18
CA PRO A 77 -10.18 2.96 18.18
C PRO A 77 -9.29 2.15 17.26
N ARG A 78 -9.31 0.84 17.46
CA ARG A 78 -8.48 -0.06 16.67
C ARG A 78 -9.08 -0.23 15.28
N ARG A 79 -8.35 0.23 14.27
CA ARG A 79 -8.77 0.18 12.87
C ARG A 79 -7.53 0.00 12.00
N GLY A 80 -7.73 -0.52 10.82
CA GLY A 80 -6.63 -0.58 9.88
C GLY A 80 -6.99 -1.20 8.57
N VAL A 81 -6.05 -1.03 7.63
CA VAL A 81 -6.11 -1.62 6.29
C VAL A 81 -4.73 -2.17 5.99
N ALA A 82 -4.68 -3.43 5.59
CA ALA A 82 -3.46 -4.05 5.08
C ALA A 82 -3.65 -4.30 3.59
N VAL A 83 -2.67 -3.92 2.79
CA VAL A 83 -2.75 -4.03 1.34
C VAL A 83 -1.55 -4.83 0.86
N GLN A 84 -1.81 -5.84 0.06
CA GLN A 84 -0.78 -6.59 -0.65
C GLN A 84 -0.89 -6.26 -2.13
N GLY A 85 0.24 -6.07 -2.78
CA GLY A 85 0.21 -5.73 -4.18
C GLY A 85 1.59 -5.77 -4.81
N VAL A 86 1.69 -5.10 -5.95
CA VAL A 86 2.90 -5.06 -6.75
C VAL A 86 3.34 -3.62 -6.88
N ALA A 87 4.62 -3.36 -6.58
CA ALA A 87 5.18 -2.02 -6.65
C ALA A 87 6.00 -1.86 -7.93
N SER A 88 5.98 -0.65 -8.47
CA SER A 88 6.83 -0.27 -9.59
C SER A 88 7.40 1.11 -9.35
N VAL A 89 8.58 1.36 -9.88
CA VAL A 89 9.21 2.67 -9.80
C VAL A 89 8.58 3.57 -10.86
N VAL A 90 8.01 4.69 -10.44
CA VAL A 90 7.29 5.59 -11.35
C VAL A 90 8.04 6.89 -11.59
N ALA A 91 9.04 7.19 -10.76
CA ALA A 91 9.90 8.37 -10.89
C ALA A 91 11.16 8.08 -10.07
N PRO A 92 12.23 8.86 -10.22
CA PRO A 92 13.41 8.65 -9.37
C PRO A 92 13.01 8.69 -7.90
N GLU A 93 13.37 7.64 -7.19
CA GLU A 93 13.09 7.49 -5.76
C GLU A 93 11.60 7.59 -5.41
N ARG A 94 10.74 7.17 -6.35
CA ARG A 94 9.29 7.17 -6.13
C ARG A 94 8.69 5.89 -6.66
N ALA A 95 7.88 5.22 -5.87
CA ALA A 95 7.27 3.95 -6.24
C ALA A 95 5.76 4.01 -6.06
N ARG A 96 5.06 3.15 -6.78
CA ARG A 96 3.61 3.02 -6.71
C ARG A 96 3.27 1.56 -6.43
N LEU A 97 2.47 1.34 -5.40
CA LEU A 97 1.92 0.03 -5.07
C LEU A 97 0.53 -0.08 -5.66
N ARG A 98 0.32 -1.06 -6.54
CA ARG A 98 -1.00 -1.38 -7.06
C ARG A 98 -1.60 -2.49 -6.21
N PRO A 99 -2.72 -2.22 -5.54
CA PRO A 99 -3.32 -3.23 -4.67
C PRO A 99 -3.82 -4.45 -5.43
N ARG A 100 -3.57 -5.63 -4.88
CA ARG A 100 -4.08 -6.91 -5.36
C ARG A 100 -5.03 -7.54 -4.38
N ARG A 101 -4.73 -7.42 -3.08
CA ARG A 101 -5.55 -7.93 -2.01
C ARG A 101 -5.54 -6.92 -0.87
N ALA A 102 -6.66 -6.85 -0.16
CA ALA A 102 -6.77 -5.95 0.98
C ALA A 102 -7.53 -6.63 2.10
N PHE A 103 -7.13 -6.30 3.31
CA PHE A 103 -7.79 -6.75 4.54
C PHE A 103 -8.04 -5.51 5.38
N SER A 104 -9.20 -5.46 6.03
CA SER A 104 -9.49 -4.30 6.88
C SER A 104 -10.17 -4.77 8.16
N TRP A 105 -10.06 -3.95 9.17
CA TRP A 105 -10.69 -4.22 10.47
C TRP A 105 -11.07 -2.89 11.12
N GLY A 106 -12.16 -2.93 11.89
CA GLY A 106 -12.61 -1.77 12.64
C GLY A 106 -13.20 -0.65 11.81
N LEU A 107 -13.40 -0.86 10.51
CA LEU A 107 -14.02 0.13 9.64
C LEU A 107 -15.51 -0.11 9.58
N ARG A 108 -16.27 0.97 9.43
CA ARG A 108 -17.71 0.86 9.35
C ARG A 108 -18.12 0.85 7.89
N PRO A 109 -18.72 -0.24 7.41
CA PRO A 109 -19.22 -0.25 6.05
C PRO A 109 -20.26 0.87 5.88
N GLY A 110 -20.15 1.62 4.79
CA GLY A 110 -21.13 2.63 4.46
C GLY A 110 -21.07 3.89 5.31
N SER A 111 -20.08 4.07 6.12
CA SER A 111 -19.95 5.31 6.92
C SER A 111 -18.93 6.25 6.32
#